data_220421f9f040c03b65abb20a8b858ec3
#
_entry.id   220421f9f040c03b65abb20a8b858ec3
#
_cell.length_a   1.000
_cell.length_b   1.000
_cell.length_c   1.000
_cell.angle_alpha   90.00
_cell.angle_beta   90.00
_cell.angle_gamma   90.00
#
_symmetry.space_group_name_H-M   'P 1'
#
loop_
_entity.id
_entity.type
_entity.pdbx_description
1 polymer ?
#
loop_
_entity_poly.entity_id
_entity_poly.type
_entity_poly.pdbx_seq_one_letter_code
_entity_poly.pdbx_strand_id
1 'polypeptide(L)'
;MLNELRLFEREVRFYKEVAPLIELSTPRCYYGATDGEAGDHVLLLEDLAPARVGDNVAGCSNEDAELGIREIAKFHAAFWESPRLTGLDWISSFDHTAELMQGLYRQQLEPFLAKVQDVLPSTLLEIAQRFSGNVAAIMIQLSGSPRTINHGDYRLDNMIFGTPEKGPLLTVLDWQVPMIGPGVADVAYFVAFCIDPERRRATESGLLRTYYSVLVECGVSGYDFDDCMRDYRVSMLYHLTRVVVAAGLLDFSDERGQRLVRAMLERLDSAFTDHNLIELMPG
;
A
#
# COMPACT_ATOMS: atom_id res chain seq x y z
N MET A 1 -1.31 21.35 -0.63
CA MET A 1 -0.65 20.08 -0.21
C MET A 1 -0.94 18.92 -1.16
N LEU A 2 -2.19 18.48 -1.39
CA LEU A 2 -2.46 17.37 -2.34
C LEU A 2 -2.05 17.73 -3.78
N ASN A 3 -2.26 18.96 -4.22
CA ASN A 3 -1.81 19.47 -5.52
C ASN A 3 -0.27 19.55 -5.61
N GLU A 4 0.42 19.84 -4.52
CA GLU A 4 1.89 19.88 -4.48
C GLU A 4 2.51 18.48 -4.63
N LEU A 5 1.79 17.42 -4.20
CA LEU A 5 2.19 16.03 -4.38
C LEU A 5 1.93 15.50 -5.79
N ARG A 6 1.27 16.28 -6.66
CA ARG A 6 0.94 15.92 -8.06
C ARG A 6 0.27 14.55 -8.20
N LEU A 7 -0.59 14.18 -7.25
CA LEU A 7 -1.19 12.84 -7.19
C LEU A 7 -1.95 12.49 -8.47
N PHE A 8 -2.75 13.42 -8.96
CA PHE A 8 -3.53 13.21 -10.19
C PHE A 8 -2.67 13.11 -11.45
N GLU A 9 -1.57 13.87 -11.52
CA GLU A 9 -0.60 13.74 -12.60
C GLU A 9 0.04 12.35 -12.61
N ARG A 10 0.39 11.83 -11.42
CA ARG A 10 0.96 10.49 -11.29
C ARG A 10 0.01 9.41 -11.78
N GLU A 11 -1.26 9.50 -11.46
CA GLU A 11 -2.25 8.54 -11.93
C GLU A 11 -2.41 8.59 -13.46
N VAL A 12 -2.52 9.78 -14.05
CA VAL A 12 -2.56 9.93 -15.52
C VAL A 12 -1.30 9.35 -16.18
N ARG A 13 -0.12 9.60 -15.61
CA ARG A 13 1.14 9.05 -16.12
C ARG A 13 1.21 7.53 -15.96
N PHE A 14 0.72 6.99 -14.85
CA PHE A 14 0.64 5.55 -14.67
C PHE A 14 -0.14 4.87 -15.81
N TYR A 15 -1.35 5.35 -16.12
CA TYR A 15 -2.15 4.78 -17.21
C TYR A 15 -1.51 4.91 -18.59
N LYS A 16 -0.68 5.93 -18.81
CA LYS A 16 0.01 6.14 -20.09
C LYS A 16 1.33 5.38 -20.21
N GLU A 17 2.09 5.28 -19.15
CA GLU A 17 3.50 4.86 -19.19
C GLU A 17 3.73 3.48 -18.57
N VAL A 18 2.93 3.06 -17.59
CA VAL A 18 3.11 1.81 -16.84
C VAL A 18 2.04 0.78 -17.19
N ALA A 19 0.77 1.14 -17.16
CA ALA A 19 -0.33 0.21 -17.39
C ALA A 19 -0.21 -0.59 -18.72
N PRO A 20 0.27 -0.02 -19.84
CA PRO A 20 0.46 -0.79 -21.07
C PRO A 20 1.58 -1.85 -21.02
N LEU A 21 2.39 -1.86 -19.97
CA LEU A 21 3.57 -2.73 -19.82
C LEU A 21 3.33 -3.89 -18.83
N ILE A 22 2.16 -3.99 -18.23
CA ILE A 22 1.85 -4.94 -17.15
C ILE A 22 0.69 -5.86 -17.52
N GLU A 23 0.68 -7.04 -16.89
CA GLU A 23 -0.42 -8.00 -16.99
C GLU A 23 -1.49 -7.80 -15.94
N LEU A 24 -1.17 -7.13 -14.81
CA LEU A 24 -2.14 -6.77 -13.79
C LEU A 24 -3.25 -5.93 -14.43
N SER A 25 -4.49 -6.39 -14.29
CA SER A 25 -5.62 -5.68 -14.90
C SER A 25 -5.86 -4.33 -14.22
N THR A 26 -5.97 -3.31 -15.04
CA THR A 26 -6.40 -1.95 -14.68
C THR A 26 -7.56 -1.55 -15.58
N PRO A 27 -8.43 -0.60 -15.20
CA PRO A 27 -9.44 -0.10 -16.12
C PRO A 27 -8.79 0.42 -17.39
N ARG A 28 -9.44 0.19 -18.52
CA ARG A 28 -8.99 0.83 -19.77
C ARG A 28 -9.08 2.35 -19.63
N CYS A 29 -7.98 3.04 -19.86
CA CYS A 29 -7.96 4.49 -19.93
C CYS A 29 -8.30 4.95 -21.35
N TYR A 30 -9.42 5.64 -21.50
CA TYR A 30 -9.84 6.22 -22.79
C TYR A 30 -9.19 7.57 -23.03
N TYR A 31 -9.03 8.36 -21.97
CA TYR A 31 -8.40 9.67 -22.02
C TYR A 31 -7.83 10.06 -20.66
N GLY A 32 -6.68 10.70 -20.66
CA GLY A 32 -6.10 11.29 -19.46
C GLY A 32 -5.32 12.55 -19.81
N ALA A 33 -5.52 13.63 -19.08
CA ALA A 33 -4.76 14.86 -19.22
C ALA A 33 -4.64 15.60 -17.88
N THR A 34 -3.57 16.35 -17.75
CA THR A 34 -3.32 17.25 -16.63
C THR A 34 -2.87 18.61 -17.15
N ASP A 35 -3.35 19.68 -16.52
CA ASP A 35 -2.80 21.02 -16.67
C ASP A 35 -1.89 21.29 -15.45
N GLY A 36 -0.58 21.24 -15.67
CA GLY A 36 0.40 21.37 -14.59
C GLY A 36 0.43 22.76 -13.95
N GLU A 37 -0.04 23.80 -14.62
CA GLU A 37 -0.10 25.18 -14.09
C GLU A 37 -1.40 25.43 -13.31
N ALA A 38 -2.53 25.02 -13.86
CA ALA A 38 -3.84 25.18 -13.21
C ALA A 38 -4.12 24.13 -12.14
N GLY A 39 -3.43 22.97 -12.18
CA GLY A 39 -3.71 21.82 -11.32
C GLY A 39 -4.97 21.05 -11.74
N ASP A 40 -5.56 21.38 -12.90
CA ASP A 40 -6.70 20.69 -13.45
C ASP A 40 -6.28 19.32 -14.01
N HIS A 41 -7.15 18.34 -13.85
CA HIS A 41 -6.90 16.99 -14.37
C HIS A 41 -8.20 16.35 -14.82
N VAL A 42 -8.09 15.44 -15.78
CA VAL A 42 -9.18 14.59 -16.23
C VAL A 42 -8.66 13.19 -16.52
N LEU A 43 -9.39 12.19 -16.05
CA LEU A 43 -9.13 10.78 -16.32
C LEU A 43 -10.46 10.12 -16.67
N LEU A 44 -10.56 9.59 -17.88
CA LEU A 44 -11.74 8.88 -18.39
C LEU A 44 -11.40 7.40 -18.46
N LEU A 45 -11.97 6.63 -17.55
CA LEU A 45 -11.74 5.21 -17.39
C LEU A 45 -12.95 4.38 -17.82
N GLU A 46 -12.72 3.10 -18.05
CA GLU A 46 -13.72 2.09 -18.26
C GLU A 46 -14.66 1.96 -17.06
N ASP A 47 -15.96 1.85 -17.33
CA ASP A 47 -16.95 1.46 -16.31
C ASP A 47 -16.91 -0.06 -16.10
N LEU A 48 -16.55 -0.46 -14.92
CA LEU A 48 -16.40 -1.87 -14.53
C LEU A 48 -17.69 -2.48 -13.94
N ALA A 49 -18.80 -1.73 -13.90
CA ALA A 49 -20.08 -2.26 -13.44
C ALA A 49 -20.57 -3.44 -14.32
N PRO A 50 -21.16 -4.49 -13.76
CA PRO A 50 -21.59 -4.68 -12.37
C PRO A 50 -20.61 -5.50 -11.49
N ALA A 51 -19.30 -5.39 -11.71
CA ALA A 51 -18.31 -6.10 -10.91
C ALA A 51 -18.37 -5.68 -9.41
N ARG A 52 -17.91 -6.57 -8.52
CA ARG A 52 -17.97 -6.35 -7.07
C ARG A 52 -16.78 -5.49 -6.62
N VAL A 53 -17.07 -4.37 -6.01
CA VAL A 53 -16.04 -3.55 -5.32
C VAL A 53 -15.66 -4.21 -4.01
N GLY A 54 -14.38 -4.28 -3.69
CA GLY A 54 -13.91 -4.68 -2.37
C GLY A 54 -14.31 -3.68 -1.29
N ASP A 55 -14.33 -4.11 -0.03
CA ASP A 55 -14.69 -3.25 1.10
C ASP A 55 -13.70 -3.47 2.27
N ASN A 56 -12.93 -2.45 2.54
CA ASN A 56 -11.92 -2.51 3.60
C ASN A 56 -12.53 -2.66 5.00
N VAL A 57 -13.75 -2.18 5.22
CA VAL A 57 -14.46 -2.35 6.50
C VAL A 57 -14.86 -3.80 6.70
N ALA A 58 -15.40 -4.43 5.66
CA ALA A 58 -15.85 -5.82 5.70
C ALA A 58 -14.69 -6.83 5.74
N GLY A 59 -13.51 -6.46 5.21
CA GLY A 59 -12.42 -7.39 4.99
C GLY A 59 -12.63 -8.27 3.75
N CYS A 60 -11.75 -9.25 3.53
CA CYS A 60 -11.83 -10.12 2.35
C CYS A 60 -11.92 -11.61 2.68
N SER A 61 -12.35 -12.39 1.70
CA SER A 61 -12.28 -13.85 1.73
C SER A 61 -10.84 -14.34 1.56
N ASN A 62 -10.59 -15.63 1.81
CA ASN A 62 -9.28 -16.22 1.57
C ASN A 62 -8.96 -16.25 0.07
N GLU A 63 -9.98 -16.49 -0.76
CA GLU A 63 -9.88 -16.52 -2.22
C GLU A 63 -9.53 -15.14 -2.78
N ASP A 64 -10.20 -14.09 -2.31
CA ASP A 64 -9.89 -12.70 -2.69
C ASP A 64 -8.46 -12.31 -2.24
N ALA A 65 -8.08 -12.72 -1.03
CA ALA A 65 -6.74 -12.45 -0.51
C ALA A 65 -5.66 -13.14 -1.35
N GLU A 66 -5.82 -14.43 -1.65
CA GLU A 66 -4.86 -15.16 -2.47
C GLU A 66 -4.77 -14.59 -3.89
N LEU A 67 -5.91 -14.24 -4.50
CA LEU A 67 -5.94 -13.59 -5.82
C LEU A 67 -5.20 -12.25 -5.79
N GLY A 68 -5.48 -11.40 -4.82
CA GLY A 68 -4.79 -10.11 -4.66
C GLY A 68 -3.28 -10.28 -4.53
N ILE A 69 -2.83 -11.23 -3.72
CA ILE A 69 -1.39 -11.51 -3.52
C ILE A 69 -0.73 -12.03 -4.81
N ARG A 70 -1.38 -12.92 -5.56
CA ARG A 70 -0.83 -13.44 -6.83
C ARG A 70 -0.68 -12.35 -7.88
N GLU A 71 -1.71 -11.54 -8.04
CA GLU A 71 -1.70 -10.50 -9.07
C GLU A 71 -0.71 -9.37 -8.75
N ILE A 72 -0.59 -8.93 -7.49
CA ILE A 72 0.42 -7.93 -7.14
C ILE A 72 1.85 -8.49 -7.24
N ALA A 73 2.06 -9.78 -6.96
CA ALA A 73 3.37 -10.40 -7.11
C ALA A 73 3.85 -10.40 -8.58
N LYS A 74 2.96 -10.70 -9.53
CA LYS A 74 3.26 -10.61 -10.97
C LYS A 74 3.63 -9.18 -11.38
N PHE A 75 2.88 -8.20 -10.89
CA PHE A 75 3.16 -6.79 -11.13
C PHE A 75 4.54 -6.39 -10.60
N HIS A 76 4.86 -6.76 -9.36
CA HIS A 76 6.16 -6.48 -8.79
C HIS A 76 7.31 -7.15 -9.57
N ALA A 77 7.13 -8.40 -9.99
CA ALA A 77 8.14 -9.12 -10.76
C ALA A 77 8.44 -8.45 -12.11
N ALA A 78 7.46 -7.82 -12.76
CA ALA A 78 7.64 -7.15 -14.04
C ALA A 78 8.62 -5.96 -14.01
N PHE A 79 8.79 -5.34 -12.82
CA PHE A 79 9.69 -4.21 -12.62
C PHE A 79 10.82 -4.50 -11.61
N TRP A 80 10.98 -5.76 -11.19
CA TRP A 80 11.96 -6.15 -10.17
C TRP A 80 13.39 -5.83 -10.59
N GLU A 81 14.04 -4.91 -9.87
CA GLU A 81 15.39 -4.37 -10.17
C GLU A 81 15.57 -3.97 -11.65
N SER A 82 14.47 -3.59 -12.30
CA SER A 82 14.46 -3.30 -13.73
C SER A 82 15.16 -1.97 -14.03
N PRO A 83 16.01 -1.92 -15.09
CA PRO A 83 16.55 -0.66 -15.60
C PRO A 83 15.47 0.37 -16.00
N ARG A 84 14.25 -0.08 -16.29
CA ARG A 84 13.11 0.81 -16.61
C ARG A 84 12.74 1.73 -15.46
N LEU A 85 13.05 1.39 -14.22
CA LEU A 85 12.77 2.23 -13.04
C LEU A 85 13.48 3.59 -13.13
N THR A 86 14.67 3.66 -13.77
CA THR A 86 15.41 4.92 -13.93
C THR A 86 14.73 5.92 -14.87
N GLY A 87 13.83 5.46 -15.74
CA GLY A 87 13.05 6.30 -16.66
C GLY A 87 11.74 6.83 -16.07
N LEU A 88 11.38 6.39 -14.86
CA LEU A 88 10.13 6.76 -14.16
C LEU A 88 10.40 7.80 -13.06
N ASP A 89 11.01 8.91 -13.43
CA ASP A 89 11.45 10.01 -12.54
C ASP A 89 10.30 10.67 -11.73
N TRP A 90 9.07 10.47 -12.18
CA TRP A 90 7.86 10.95 -11.52
C TRP A 90 7.38 10.03 -10.38
N ILE A 91 7.88 8.80 -10.30
CA ILE A 91 7.62 7.89 -9.19
C ILE A 91 8.71 8.09 -8.14
N SER A 92 8.32 8.58 -6.98
CA SER A 92 9.26 8.80 -5.88
C SER A 92 9.70 7.48 -5.26
N SER A 93 10.96 7.40 -4.83
CA SER A 93 11.46 6.29 -4.01
C SER A 93 11.33 6.58 -2.51
N PHE A 94 11.46 5.54 -1.69
CA PHE A 94 11.33 5.64 -0.23
C PHE A 94 12.35 6.60 0.37
N ASP A 95 13.62 6.53 -0.06
CA ASP A 95 14.69 7.42 0.42
C ASP A 95 14.45 8.89 0.04
N HIS A 96 13.99 9.16 -1.18
CA HIS A 96 13.69 10.52 -1.64
C HIS A 96 12.63 11.23 -0.81
N THR A 97 11.68 10.47 -0.25
CA THR A 97 10.57 11.04 0.52
C THR A 97 10.75 10.89 2.04
N ALA A 98 11.83 10.26 2.50
CA ALA A 98 12.03 9.90 3.89
C ALA A 98 11.93 11.09 4.86
N GLU A 99 12.67 12.17 4.61
CA GLU A 99 12.66 13.36 5.47
C GLU A 99 11.32 14.11 5.42
N LEU A 100 10.69 14.18 4.24
CA LEU A 100 9.36 14.76 4.10
C LEU A 100 8.34 13.98 4.96
N MET A 101 8.36 12.66 4.85
CA MET A 101 7.43 11.80 5.61
C MET A 101 7.72 11.84 7.10
N GLN A 102 8.97 11.94 7.52
CA GLN A 102 9.37 12.18 8.91
C GLN A 102 8.78 13.48 9.44
N GLY A 103 8.86 14.55 8.67
CA GLY A 103 8.28 15.86 9.02
C GLY A 103 6.76 15.81 9.12
N LEU A 104 6.09 15.24 8.12
CA LEU A 104 4.64 15.06 8.09
C LEU A 104 4.14 14.20 9.24
N TYR A 105 4.83 13.10 9.54
CA TYR A 105 4.47 12.23 10.67
C TYR A 105 4.47 13.00 11.99
N ARG A 106 5.55 13.74 12.28
CA ARG A 106 5.65 14.56 13.50
C ARG A 106 4.55 15.63 13.57
N GLN A 107 4.25 16.25 12.43
CA GLN A 107 3.20 17.27 12.36
C GLN A 107 1.80 16.68 12.59
N GLN A 108 1.53 15.47 12.08
CA GLN A 108 0.22 14.86 12.10
C GLN A 108 0.00 13.94 13.31
N LEU A 109 1.02 13.63 14.09
CA LEU A 109 0.88 12.71 15.23
C LEU A 109 -0.14 13.21 16.27
N GLU A 110 -0.03 14.43 16.77
CA GLU A 110 -0.99 14.97 17.74
C GLU A 110 -2.41 15.12 17.17
N PRO A 111 -2.63 15.65 15.93
CA PRO A 111 -3.94 15.62 15.29
C PRO A 111 -4.52 14.21 15.15
N PHE A 112 -3.70 13.22 14.79
CA PHE A 112 -4.11 11.82 14.73
C PHE A 112 -4.55 11.31 16.10
N LEU A 113 -3.69 11.45 17.12
CA LEU A 113 -3.99 10.98 18.48
C LEU A 113 -5.29 11.59 19.03
N ALA A 114 -5.52 12.89 18.79
CA ALA A 114 -6.74 13.55 19.21
C ALA A 114 -8.01 12.97 18.55
N LYS A 115 -7.91 12.50 17.31
CA LYS A 115 -9.05 11.90 16.58
C LYS A 115 -9.36 10.46 17.00
N VAL A 116 -8.36 9.72 17.47
CA VAL A 116 -8.49 8.27 17.72
C VAL A 116 -8.33 7.90 19.19
N GLN A 117 -8.20 8.85 20.10
CA GLN A 117 -7.91 8.62 21.53
C GLN A 117 -8.84 7.61 22.20
N ASP A 118 -10.14 7.59 21.82
CA ASP A 118 -11.15 6.71 22.42
C ASP A 118 -11.11 5.27 21.89
N VAL A 119 -10.36 5.03 20.81
CA VAL A 119 -10.32 3.74 20.12
C VAL A 119 -8.90 3.22 19.88
N LEU A 120 -7.87 4.01 20.21
CA LEU A 120 -6.48 3.64 19.99
C LEU A 120 -5.99 2.67 21.08
N PRO A 121 -5.53 1.45 20.72
CA PRO A 121 -4.89 0.55 21.66
C PRO A 121 -3.62 1.16 22.26
N SER A 122 -3.34 0.87 23.54
CA SER A 122 -2.16 1.39 24.24
C SER A 122 -0.84 0.97 23.60
N THR A 123 -0.79 -0.24 23.03
CA THR A 123 0.37 -0.75 22.30
C THR A 123 0.67 0.10 21.07
N LEU A 124 -0.36 0.41 20.27
CA LEU A 124 -0.19 1.29 19.11
C LEU A 124 0.17 2.72 19.50
N LEU A 125 -0.36 3.24 20.59
CA LEU A 125 0.02 4.56 21.11
C LEU A 125 1.51 4.62 21.41
N GLU A 126 2.05 3.64 22.16
CA GLU A 126 3.48 3.57 22.46
C GLU A 126 4.33 3.49 21.19
N ILE A 127 3.93 2.61 20.26
CA ILE A 127 4.63 2.44 18.99
C ILE A 127 4.59 3.74 18.18
N ALA A 128 3.42 4.39 18.06
CA ALA A 128 3.28 5.63 17.30
C ALA A 128 4.16 6.76 17.85
N GLN A 129 4.24 6.88 19.18
CA GLN A 129 5.09 7.87 19.83
C GLN A 129 6.58 7.59 19.60
N ARG A 130 7.03 6.35 19.81
CA ARG A 130 8.43 5.96 19.59
C ARG A 130 8.83 6.04 18.13
N PHE A 131 7.93 5.72 17.21
CA PHE A 131 8.18 5.76 15.78
C PHE A 131 8.35 7.20 15.25
N SER A 132 7.89 8.21 15.97
CA SER A 132 7.96 9.62 15.56
C SER A 132 9.39 10.14 15.29
N GLY A 133 10.41 9.49 15.84
CA GLY A 133 11.82 9.78 15.58
C GLY A 133 12.47 8.91 14.49
N ASN A 134 11.79 7.85 14.03
CA ASN A 134 12.40 6.75 13.28
C ASN A 134 11.87 6.56 11.85
N VAL A 135 10.90 7.38 11.39
CA VAL A 135 10.27 7.24 10.08
C VAL A 135 11.29 7.25 8.95
N ALA A 136 12.15 8.28 8.92
CA ALA A 136 13.17 8.41 7.87
C ALA A 136 14.15 7.23 7.88
N ALA A 137 14.59 6.79 9.05
CA ALA A 137 15.51 5.67 9.18
C ALA A 137 14.91 4.37 8.62
N ILE A 138 13.65 4.09 8.91
CA ILE A 138 12.92 2.92 8.39
C ILE A 138 12.74 3.01 6.87
N MET A 139 12.39 4.18 6.34
CA MET A 139 12.26 4.37 4.89
C MET A 139 13.60 4.21 4.15
N ILE A 140 14.68 4.72 4.71
CA ILE A 140 16.04 4.53 4.16
C ILE A 140 16.43 3.04 4.22
N GLN A 141 16.12 2.35 5.32
CA GLN A 141 16.35 0.90 5.42
C GLN A 141 15.62 0.13 4.31
N LEU A 142 14.34 0.43 4.06
CA LEU A 142 13.55 -0.19 2.99
C LEU A 142 14.09 0.12 1.59
N SER A 143 14.74 1.25 1.39
CA SER A 143 15.37 1.59 0.11
C SER A 143 16.58 0.73 -0.22
N GLY A 144 17.16 0.01 0.75
CA GLY A 144 18.22 -0.98 0.56
C GLY A 144 17.74 -2.35 0.09
N SER A 145 16.43 -2.61 0.12
CA SER A 145 15.81 -3.84 -0.38
C SER A 145 15.67 -3.80 -1.91
N PRO A 146 15.47 -4.94 -2.58
CA PRO A 146 15.19 -4.96 -4.01
C PRO A 146 14.01 -4.06 -4.38
N ARG A 147 14.15 -3.32 -5.48
CA ARG A 147 13.20 -2.28 -5.88
C ARG A 147 12.30 -2.73 -6.99
N THR A 148 11.04 -2.39 -6.86
CA THR A 148 10.03 -2.47 -7.91
C THR A 148 9.08 -1.27 -7.82
N ILE A 149 8.05 -1.22 -8.66
CA ILE A 149 6.97 -0.26 -8.49
C ILE A 149 5.98 -0.85 -7.50
N ASN A 150 5.66 -0.10 -6.45
CA ASN A 150 4.56 -0.36 -5.54
C ASN A 150 3.31 0.42 -6.00
N HIS A 151 2.14 -0.14 -5.76
CA HIS A 151 0.87 0.57 -5.87
C HIS A 151 0.81 1.70 -4.83
N GLY A 152 1.30 1.42 -3.64
CA GLY A 152 1.37 2.37 -2.54
C GLY A 152 0.06 2.53 -1.75
N ASP A 153 -1.10 2.13 -2.27
CA ASP A 153 -2.40 2.07 -1.56
C ASP A 153 -3.17 0.79 -1.91
N TYR A 154 -2.48 -0.36 -1.85
CA TYR A 154 -3.00 -1.66 -2.24
C TYR A 154 -3.98 -2.21 -1.21
N ARG A 155 -5.25 -1.81 -1.31
CA ARG A 155 -6.32 -2.16 -0.36
C ARG A 155 -7.63 -2.50 -1.08
N LEU A 156 -8.54 -3.16 -0.36
CA LEU A 156 -9.78 -3.68 -0.94
C LEU A 156 -10.65 -2.61 -1.61
N ASP A 157 -10.73 -1.40 -1.05
CA ASP A 157 -11.52 -0.32 -1.66
C ASP A 157 -11.01 0.06 -3.08
N ASN A 158 -9.75 -0.29 -3.41
CA ASN A 158 -9.12 -0.07 -4.72
C ASN A 158 -9.12 -1.34 -5.60
N MET A 159 -9.89 -2.36 -5.23
CA MET A 159 -9.97 -3.65 -5.92
C MET A 159 -11.37 -3.93 -6.41
N ILE A 160 -11.46 -4.27 -7.69
CA ILE A 160 -12.71 -4.69 -8.34
C ILE A 160 -12.60 -6.15 -8.70
N PHE A 161 -13.50 -6.96 -8.14
CA PHE A 161 -13.54 -8.41 -8.33
C PHE A 161 -14.57 -8.79 -9.41
N GLY A 162 -14.09 -9.36 -10.49
CA GLY A 162 -14.88 -9.84 -11.61
C GLY A 162 -15.26 -11.31 -11.48
N THR A 163 -15.83 -11.85 -12.56
CA THR A 163 -16.08 -13.28 -12.73
C THR A 163 -15.43 -13.77 -14.02
N PRO A 164 -15.08 -15.07 -14.13
CA PRO A 164 -14.44 -15.60 -15.35
C PRO A 164 -15.22 -15.35 -16.63
N GLU A 165 -16.56 -15.20 -16.54
CA GLU A 165 -17.43 -14.98 -17.69
C GLU A 165 -17.49 -13.51 -18.14
N LYS A 166 -17.03 -12.58 -17.27
CA LYS A 166 -17.25 -11.13 -17.46
C LYS A 166 -15.97 -10.30 -17.46
N GLY A 167 -14.80 -10.94 -17.55
CA GLY A 167 -13.54 -10.23 -17.62
C GLY A 167 -12.50 -10.71 -16.60
N PRO A 168 -11.49 -9.90 -16.29
CA PRO A 168 -10.45 -10.26 -15.35
C PRO A 168 -11.02 -10.48 -13.94
N LEU A 169 -10.43 -11.44 -13.21
CA LEU A 169 -10.87 -11.78 -11.85
C LEU A 169 -10.62 -10.66 -10.85
N LEU A 170 -9.57 -9.88 -11.07
CA LEU A 170 -9.20 -8.71 -10.27
C LEU A 170 -8.77 -7.58 -11.19
N THR A 171 -9.31 -6.39 -10.94
CA THR A 171 -8.85 -5.13 -11.54
C THR A 171 -8.49 -4.16 -10.43
N VAL A 172 -7.34 -3.49 -10.53
CA VAL A 172 -6.81 -2.58 -9.50
C VAL A 172 -6.92 -1.13 -9.96
N LEU A 173 -7.43 -0.28 -9.07
CA LEU A 173 -7.72 1.14 -9.26
C LEU A 173 -6.81 2.02 -8.40
N ASP A 174 -6.89 3.35 -8.63
CA ASP A 174 -6.31 4.40 -7.78
C ASP A 174 -4.77 4.33 -7.70
N TRP A 175 -4.14 4.63 -8.82
CA TRP A 175 -2.68 4.66 -8.99
C TRP A 175 -2.08 6.05 -8.72
N GLN A 176 -2.58 6.76 -7.70
CA GLN A 176 -2.16 8.13 -7.38
C GLN A 176 -0.86 8.21 -6.57
N VAL A 177 -0.53 7.12 -5.86
CA VAL A 177 0.60 7.11 -4.91
C VAL A 177 1.63 6.00 -5.19
N PRO A 178 1.97 5.72 -6.47
CA PRO A 178 2.96 4.71 -6.76
C PRO A 178 4.32 5.13 -6.18
N MET A 179 5.09 4.15 -5.70
CA MET A 179 6.41 4.37 -5.13
C MET A 179 7.41 3.31 -5.61
N ILE A 180 8.67 3.68 -5.74
CA ILE A 180 9.75 2.73 -5.96
C ILE A 180 10.31 2.27 -4.60
N GLY A 181 10.24 0.97 -4.35
CA GLY A 181 10.67 0.35 -3.10
C GLY A 181 10.49 -1.17 -3.10
N PRO A 182 10.57 -1.82 -1.93
CA PRO A 182 10.38 -3.27 -1.83
C PRO A 182 8.92 -3.63 -2.14
N GLY A 183 8.70 -4.52 -3.10
CA GLY A 183 7.33 -4.91 -3.51
C GLY A 183 6.49 -5.48 -2.37
N VAL A 184 7.11 -6.16 -1.41
CA VAL A 184 6.43 -6.71 -0.25
C VAL A 184 5.76 -5.63 0.64
N ALA A 185 6.05 -4.32 0.42
CA ALA A 185 5.37 -3.25 1.13
C ALA A 185 3.87 -3.21 0.81
N ASP A 186 3.45 -3.40 -0.44
CA ASP A 186 2.03 -3.51 -0.79
C ASP A 186 1.37 -4.73 -0.13
N VAL A 187 2.10 -5.86 -0.06
CA VAL A 187 1.63 -7.07 0.63
C VAL A 187 1.44 -6.82 2.12
N ALA A 188 2.40 -6.13 2.76
CA ALA A 188 2.33 -5.78 4.16
C ALA A 188 1.12 -4.87 4.46
N TYR A 189 0.86 -3.90 3.58
CA TYR A 189 -0.32 -3.06 3.70
C TYR A 189 -1.60 -3.88 3.56
N PHE A 190 -1.72 -4.65 2.50
CA PHE A 190 -2.90 -5.47 2.25
C PHE A 190 -3.19 -6.44 3.40
N VAL A 191 -2.20 -7.22 3.83
CA VAL A 191 -2.39 -8.24 4.87
C VAL A 191 -2.70 -7.61 6.23
N ALA A 192 -2.00 -6.53 6.62
CA ALA A 192 -2.20 -5.91 7.91
C ALA A 192 -3.46 -5.03 8.01
N PHE A 193 -4.03 -4.57 6.88
CA PHE A 193 -5.16 -3.62 6.89
C PHE A 193 -6.45 -4.17 6.31
N CYS A 194 -6.39 -5.21 5.46
CA CYS A 194 -7.56 -5.73 4.76
C CYS A 194 -8.05 -7.07 5.31
N ILE A 195 -7.25 -7.76 6.13
CA ILE A 195 -7.58 -9.10 6.65
C ILE A 195 -7.82 -9.02 8.15
N ASP A 196 -8.94 -9.60 8.61
CA ASP A 196 -9.26 -9.62 10.04
C ASP A 196 -8.21 -10.40 10.85
N PRO A 197 -7.93 -10.03 12.11
CA PRO A 197 -6.83 -10.59 12.89
C PRO A 197 -6.80 -12.10 12.98
N GLU A 198 -7.97 -12.74 13.19
CA GLU A 198 -8.07 -14.20 13.29
C GLU A 198 -7.72 -14.87 11.95
N ARG A 199 -8.31 -14.38 10.87
CA ARG A 199 -8.05 -14.88 9.51
C ARG A 199 -6.59 -14.61 9.11
N ARG A 200 -6.06 -13.42 9.41
CA ARG A 200 -4.66 -13.09 9.15
C ARG A 200 -3.73 -14.12 9.79
N ARG A 201 -3.88 -14.39 11.09
CA ARG A 201 -3.05 -15.40 11.79
C ARG A 201 -3.10 -16.78 11.14
N ALA A 202 -4.27 -17.15 10.61
CA ALA A 202 -4.44 -18.45 9.94
C ALA A 202 -3.84 -18.51 8.53
N THR A 203 -3.76 -17.37 7.80
CA THR A 203 -3.45 -17.38 6.36
C THR A 203 -2.16 -16.66 5.98
N GLU A 204 -1.67 -15.72 6.78
CA GLU A 204 -0.54 -14.83 6.49
C GLU A 204 0.71 -15.56 5.99
N SER A 205 1.14 -16.61 6.68
CA SER A 205 2.31 -17.39 6.24
C SER A 205 2.11 -18.03 4.87
N GLY A 206 0.89 -18.50 4.57
CA GLY A 206 0.53 -19.04 3.27
C GLY A 206 0.56 -17.96 2.18
N LEU A 207 -0.04 -16.80 2.45
CA LEU A 207 -0.07 -15.67 1.53
C LEU A 207 1.35 -15.16 1.19
N LEU A 208 2.22 -15.04 2.17
CA LEU A 208 3.61 -14.64 1.96
C LEU A 208 4.40 -15.67 1.15
N ARG A 209 4.17 -16.97 1.39
CA ARG A 209 4.75 -18.02 0.54
C ARG A 209 4.21 -17.97 -0.89
N THR A 210 2.92 -17.72 -1.08
CA THR A 210 2.32 -17.51 -2.40
C THR A 210 2.97 -16.33 -3.10
N TYR A 211 3.10 -15.17 -2.44
CA TYR A 211 3.79 -14.01 -2.97
C TYR A 211 5.20 -14.34 -3.46
N TYR A 212 6.01 -14.92 -2.56
CA TYR A 212 7.39 -15.29 -2.87
C TYR A 212 7.48 -16.32 -4.02
N SER A 213 6.63 -17.35 -4.01
CA SER A 213 6.63 -18.36 -5.07
C SER A 213 6.32 -17.77 -6.43
N VAL A 214 5.34 -16.85 -6.51
CA VAL A 214 4.99 -16.17 -7.77
C VAL A 214 6.15 -15.28 -8.25
N LEU A 215 6.84 -14.57 -7.35
CA LEU A 215 8.05 -13.82 -7.74
C LEU A 215 9.10 -14.73 -8.39
N VAL A 216 9.38 -15.89 -7.78
CA VAL A 216 10.35 -16.87 -8.31
C VAL A 216 9.86 -17.46 -9.64
N GLU A 217 8.59 -17.82 -9.76
CA GLU A 217 7.96 -18.30 -11.01
C GLU A 217 8.09 -17.28 -12.14
N CYS A 218 8.01 -15.98 -11.82
CA CYS A 218 8.21 -14.89 -12.77
C CYS A 218 9.69 -14.53 -13.01
N GLY A 219 10.65 -15.29 -12.46
CA GLY A 219 12.08 -15.16 -12.75
C GLY A 219 12.86 -14.29 -11.76
N VAL A 220 12.28 -13.85 -10.67
CA VAL A 220 13.02 -13.13 -9.62
C VAL A 220 14.03 -14.08 -8.98
N SER A 221 15.26 -13.59 -8.81
CA SER A 221 16.36 -14.33 -8.20
C SER A 221 17.19 -13.42 -7.29
N GLY A 222 17.99 -14.01 -6.40
CA GLY A 222 18.82 -13.23 -5.47
C GLY A 222 18.03 -12.60 -4.32
N TYR A 223 16.81 -13.05 -4.08
CA TYR A 223 15.94 -12.64 -2.98
C TYR A 223 15.33 -13.91 -2.40
N ASP A 224 15.57 -14.21 -1.15
CA ASP A 224 15.05 -15.40 -0.50
C ASP A 224 13.83 -15.11 0.37
N PHE A 225 13.23 -16.17 0.93
CA PHE A 225 12.03 -16.01 1.74
C PHE A 225 12.30 -15.30 3.08
N ASP A 226 13.49 -15.45 3.64
CA ASP A 226 13.88 -14.79 4.89
C ASP A 226 14.07 -13.29 4.65
N ASP A 227 14.63 -12.89 3.50
CA ASP A 227 14.67 -11.50 3.03
C ASP A 227 13.25 -10.93 2.90
N CYS A 228 12.36 -11.68 2.25
CA CYS A 228 10.96 -11.29 2.08
C CYS A 228 10.27 -11.07 3.44
N MET A 229 10.46 -11.96 4.40
CA MET A 229 9.89 -11.83 5.74
C MET A 229 10.45 -10.65 6.52
N ARG A 230 11.75 -10.39 6.40
CA ARG A 230 12.39 -9.22 7.02
C ARG A 230 11.79 -7.93 6.47
N ASP A 231 11.75 -7.80 5.14
CA ASP A 231 11.25 -6.61 4.46
C ASP A 231 9.74 -6.42 4.70
N TYR A 232 8.98 -7.51 4.79
CA TYR A 232 7.57 -7.50 5.15
C TYR A 232 7.34 -6.88 6.53
N ARG A 233 8.09 -7.30 7.55
CA ARG A 233 7.96 -6.78 8.92
C ARG A 233 8.33 -5.29 9.00
N VAL A 234 9.41 -4.89 8.34
CA VAL A 234 9.83 -3.47 8.29
C VAL A 234 8.80 -2.64 7.52
N SER A 235 8.22 -3.19 6.45
CA SER A 235 7.17 -2.53 5.67
C SER A 235 5.88 -2.31 6.48
N MET A 236 5.49 -3.25 7.33
CA MET A 236 4.36 -3.03 8.25
C MET A 236 4.58 -1.82 9.16
N LEU A 237 5.79 -1.68 9.70
CA LEU A 237 6.13 -0.51 10.54
C LEU A 237 6.07 0.79 9.73
N TYR A 238 6.56 0.78 8.49
CA TYR A 238 6.43 1.94 7.59
C TYR A 238 4.97 2.37 7.38
N HIS A 239 4.02 1.43 7.29
CA HIS A 239 2.62 1.77 7.05
C HIS A 239 1.95 2.51 8.21
N LEU A 240 2.52 2.50 9.40
CA LEU A 240 2.09 3.40 10.47
C LEU A 240 2.22 4.88 10.06
N THR A 241 3.23 5.21 9.24
CA THR A 241 3.38 6.56 8.67
C THR A 241 2.15 6.96 7.89
N ARG A 242 1.64 6.07 7.04
CA ARG A 242 0.45 6.32 6.23
C ARG A 242 -0.79 6.53 7.08
N VAL A 243 -0.97 5.69 8.10
CA VAL A 243 -2.13 5.80 9.01
C VAL A 243 -2.11 7.14 9.74
N VAL A 244 -1.00 7.51 10.35
CA VAL A 244 -0.87 8.75 11.11
C VAL A 244 -1.05 9.97 10.20
N VAL A 245 -0.39 10.00 9.04
CA VAL A 245 -0.47 11.14 8.13
C VAL A 245 -1.86 11.25 7.50
N ALA A 246 -2.42 10.15 6.96
CA ALA A 246 -3.74 10.17 6.33
C ALA A 246 -4.85 10.50 7.35
N ALA A 247 -4.85 9.85 8.51
CA ALA A 247 -5.87 10.10 9.52
C ALA A 247 -5.74 11.49 10.16
N GLY A 248 -4.52 12.04 10.24
CA GLY A 248 -4.30 13.42 10.66
C GLY A 248 -4.92 14.44 9.70
N LEU A 249 -4.86 14.18 8.40
CA LEU A 249 -5.27 15.10 7.33
C LEU A 249 -6.71 14.93 6.87
N LEU A 250 -7.21 13.69 6.80
CA LEU A 250 -8.53 13.38 6.26
C LEU A 250 -9.62 13.48 7.33
N ASP A 251 -10.84 13.74 6.87
CA ASP A 251 -12.04 13.72 7.72
C ASP A 251 -12.68 12.33 7.66
N PHE A 252 -12.74 11.65 8.80
CA PHE A 252 -13.39 10.36 9.00
C PHE A 252 -14.56 10.48 9.99
N SER A 253 -15.21 11.64 10.04
CA SER A 253 -16.30 11.91 10.99
C SER A 253 -17.61 11.20 10.64
N ASP A 254 -17.79 10.80 9.38
CA ASP A 254 -18.97 10.02 8.99
C ASP A 254 -18.91 8.57 9.54
N GLU A 255 -20.08 7.91 9.54
CA GLU A 255 -20.23 6.56 10.11
C GLU A 255 -19.33 5.52 9.45
N ARG A 256 -19.14 5.59 8.12
CA ARG A 256 -18.27 4.65 7.40
C ARG A 256 -16.79 4.90 7.71
N GLY A 257 -16.38 6.18 7.74
CA GLY A 257 -15.02 6.58 8.11
C GLY A 257 -14.65 6.14 9.52
N GLN A 258 -15.54 6.32 10.49
CA GLN A 258 -15.32 5.87 11.87
C GLN A 258 -15.16 4.34 11.95
N ARG A 259 -16.00 3.58 11.24
CA ARG A 259 -15.87 2.11 11.16
C ARG A 259 -14.57 1.69 10.50
N LEU A 260 -14.17 2.37 9.43
CA LEU A 260 -12.90 2.10 8.73
C LEU A 260 -11.70 2.31 9.65
N VAL A 261 -11.62 3.47 10.32
CA VAL A 261 -10.52 3.77 11.26
C VAL A 261 -10.46 2.73 12.38
N ARG A 262 -11.60 2.37 12.98
CA ARG A 262 -11.65 1.34 14.03
C ARG A 262 -11.13 -0.01 13.54
N ALA A 263 -11.62 -0.49 12.40
CA ALA A 263 -11.19 -1.77 11.81
C ALA A 263 -9.69 -1.75 11.48
N MET A 264 -9.18 -0.65 10.93
CA MET A 264 -7.76 -0.51 10.60
C MET A 264 -6.88 -0.52 11.85
N LEU A 265 -7.25 0.20 12.92
CA LEU A 265 -6.48 0.24 14.17
C LEU A 265 -6.46 -1.12 14.87
N GLU A 266 -7.59 -1.83 14.91
CA GLU A 266 -7.69 -3.17 15.48
C GLU A 266 -6.79 -4.17 14.74
N ARG A 267 -6.84 -4.17 13.41
CA ARG A 267 -6.03 -5.05 12.56
C ARG A 267 -4.54 -4.74 12.70
N LEU A 268 -4.20 -3.47 12.71
CA LEU A 268 -2.82 -3.00 12.84
C LEU A 268 -2.22 -3.36 14.20
N ASP A 269 -2.96 -3.12 15.31
CA ASP A 269 -2.53 -3.48 16.65
C ASP A 269 -2.24 -4.98 16.78
N SER A 270 -3.14 -5.79 16.25
CA SER A 270 -2.96 -7.24 16.18
C SER A 270 -1.71 -7.63 15.38
N ALA A 271 -1.51 -7.05 14.20
CA ALA A 271 -0.35 -7.35 13.36
C ALA A 271 0.96 -6.93 14.03
N PHE A 272 1.00 -5.74 14.61
CA PHE A 272 2.17 -5.20 15.28
C PHE A 272 2.56 -6.02 16.53
N THR A 273 1.57 -6.47 17.28
CA THR A 273 1.77 -7.33 18.44
C THR A 273 2.29 -8.71 18.03
N ASP A 274 1.63 -9.35 17.06
CA ASP A 274 2.00 -10.71 16.61
C ASP A 274 3.40 -10.77 16.00
N HIS A 275 3.87 -9.69 15.37
CA HIS A 275 5.21 -9.58 14.77
C HIS A 275 6.24 -8.91 15.66
N ASN A 276 5.86 -8.49 16.88
CA ASN A 276 6.75 -7.79 17.83
C ASN A 276 7.52 -6.61 17.17
N LEU A 277 6.78 -5.75 16.45
CA LEU A 277 7.40 -4.71 15.61
C LEU A 277 8.11 -3.62 16.42
N ILE A 278 7.81 -3.49 17.69
CA ILE A 278 8.49 -2.54 18.58
C ILE A 278 10.00 -2.79 18.66
N GLU A 279 10.45 -4.03 18.50
CA GLU A 279 11.87 -4.40 18.50
C GLU A 279 12.63 -3.98 17.25
N LEU A 280 11.91 -3.68 16.14
CA LEU A 280 12.53 -3.25 14.90
C LEU A 280 12.90 -1.77 14.89
N MET A 281 12.40 -0.99 15.86
CA MET A 281 12.70 0.43 15.94
C MET A 281 14.14 0.66 16.41
N PRO A 282 14.88 1.52 15.72
CA PRO A 282 16.18 1.98 16.21
C PRO A 282 16.05 2.58 17.62
N GLY A 283 17.04 2.33 18.48
CA GLY A 283 17.06 2.83 19.85
C GLY A 283 17.21 4.34 19.96
#